data_2f657d3e77333ac33e88a01f5859d870
#
_entry.id   2f657d3e77333ac33e88a01f5859d870
#
_cell.length_a   1.000
_cell.length_b   1.000
_cell.length_c   1.000
_cell.angle_alpha   90.00
_cell.angle_beta   90.00
_cell.angle_gamma   90.00
#
_symmetry.space_group_name_H-M   'P 1'
#
loop_
_entity.id
_entity.type
_entity.pdbx_description
1 polymer ?
#
loop_
_entity_poly.entity_id
_entity_poly.type
_entity_poly.pdbx_seq_one_letter_code
_entity_poly.pdbx_strand_id
1 'polypeptide(L)'
;MAKSKVAVLKTSPRTVLDDYKKLMHLADYQSVLAKDRETALKVNISWHYFYPACSTTPWQLEGVIKTLLEDGYKKERIHACHNRTVVVSAKKGERENKHLPVVQKYGLRNIHLYENEPWVRYEPKGKIRVLDRIFPKGIEIPKRMIGENIIHLPTMKTHVFTTMTGAMKNAFGGLLHERRHWTHSVIHETLVDLLTIQKEIHPGIFAVMDGTIVGDGPGPRCMVPSIKNYILAGADQVAIDAVAAKMMG
;
A
#
# COMPACT_ATOMS: atom_id res chain seq x y z
N MET A 1 18.46 -17.54 7.90
CA MET A 1 17.65 -16.49 7.27
C MET A 1 18.04 -15.13 7.87
N ALA A 2 18.29 -14.12 7.05
CA ALA A 2 18.51 -12.78 7.56
C ALA A 2 17.24 -12.31 8.30
N LYS A 3 17.41 -11.65 9.45
CA LYS A 3 16.28 -11.11 10.21
C LYS A 3 15.72 -9.89 9.45
N SER A 4 14.41 -9.86 9.21
CA SER A 4 13.73 -8.70 8.62
C SER A 4 13.72 -7.53 9.61
N LYS A 5 13.95 -6.30 9.09
CA LYS A 5 13.98 -5.08 9.87
C LYS A 5 12.64 -4.35 9.73
N VAL A 6 12.03 -3.99 10.84
CA VAL A 6 10.84 -3.12 10.89
C VAL A 6 11.16 -1.94 11.79
N ALA A 7 11.10 -0.75 11.23
CA ALA A 7 11.21 0.49 12.01
C ALA A 7 9.85 0.84 12.59
N VAL A 8 9.82 1.26 13.85
CA VAL A 8 8.63 1.74 14.56
C VAL A 8 8.99 3.06 15.22
N LEU A 9 8.19 4.10 14.98
CA LEU A 9 8.43 5.43 15.54
C LEU A 9 7.13 5.98 16.13
N LYS A 10 7.23 6.55 17.32
CA LYS A 10 6.16 7.35 17.90
C LYS A 10 6.23 8.76 17.31
N THR A 11 5.10 9.30 16.91
CA THR A 11 4.98 10.60 16.25
C THR A 11 4.02 11.54 16.98
N SER A 12 3.86 12.73 16.47
CA SER A 12 2.88 13.72 16.93
C SER A 12 2.34 14.53 15.76
N PRO A 13 1.18 15.19 15.89
CA PRO A 13 0.66 16.08 14.85
C PRO A 13 1.60 17.21 14.42
N ARG A 14 2.54 17.61 15.29
CA ARG A 14 3.49 18.69 15.02
C ARG A 14 4.70 18.22 14.19
N THR A 15 5.05 16.93 14.28
CA THR A 15 6.30 16.39 13.72
C THR A 15 6.08 15.32 12.66
N VAL A 16 4.85 14.90 12.43
CA VAL A 16 4.50 13.71 11.65
C VAL A 16 5.13 13.69 10.25
N LEU A 17 5.18 14.82 9.54
CA LEU A 17 5.77 14.86 8.20
C LEU A 17 7.27 14.59 8.22
N ASP A 18 7.99 15.16 9.18
CA ASP A 18 9.43 14.94 9.34
C ASP A 18 9.73 13.56 9.97
N ASP A 19 8.81 13.05 10.77
CA ASP A 19 8.94 11.72 11.36
C ASP A 19 8.79 10.61 10.33
N TYR A 20 8.01 10.80 9.24
CA TYR A 20 8.03 9.87 8.11
C TYR A 20 9.41 9.78 7.46
N LYS A 21 10.11 10.90 7.30
CA LYS A 21 11.49 10.89 6.79
C LYS A 21 12.42 10.09 7.72
N LYS A 22 12.40 10.40 9.01
CA LYS A 22 13.20 9.67 10.01
C LYS A 22 12.89 8.16 9.98
N LEU A 23 11.61 7.81 9.92
CA LEU A 23 11.14 6.42 9.87
C LEU A 23 11.67 5.67 8.65
N MET A 24 11.54 6.27 7.46
CA MET A 24 11.98 5.66 6.21
C MET A 24 13.50 5.45 6.19
N HIS A 25 14.27 6.44 6.67
CA HIS A 25 15.72 6.30 6.84
C HIS A 25 16.08 5.22 7.87
N LEU A 26 15.37 5.16 9.00
CA LEU A 26 15.59 4.12 10.02
C LEU A 26 15.34 2.71 9.46
N ALA A 27 14.40 2.57 8.52
CA ALA A 27 14.10 1.33 7.82
C ALA A 27 15.00 1.08 6.58
N ASP A 28 15.97 1.96 6.32
CA ASP A 28 16.95 1.84 5.22
C ASP A 28 16.31 1.69 3.84
N TYR A 29 15.28 2.49 3.56
CA TYR A 29 14.49 2.38 2.33
C TYR A 29 15.30 2.59 1.05
N GLN A 30 16.37 3.40 1.10
CA GLN A 30 17.22 3.71 -0.05
C GLN A 30 18.02 2.51 -0.55
N SER A 31 18.30 1.53 0.31
CA SER A 31 18.94 0.28 -0.11
C SER A 31 18.00 -0.62 -0.91
N VAL A 32 16.69 -0.37 -0.83
CA VAL A 32 15.65 -1.19 -1.44
C VAL A 32 15.06 -0.55 -2.70
N LEU A 33 14.88 0.77 -2.70
CA LEU A 33 14.22 1.50 -3.76
C LEU A 33 15.23 2.21 -4.67
N ALA A 34 15.48 1.66 -5.84
CA ALA A 34 16.38 2.26 -6.82
C ALA A 34 15.82 3.57 -7.37
N LYS A 35 16.62 4.67 -7.33
CA LYS A 35 16.21 6.02 -7.73
C LYS A 35 16.01 6.19 -9.24
N ASP A 36 16.59 5.32 -10.04
CA ASP A 36 16.48 5.31 -11.50
C ASP A 36 15.22 4.60 -12.01
N ARG A 37 14.42 4.02 -11.13
CA ARG A 37 13.16 3.34 -11.44
C ARG A 37 11.95 4.22 -11.17
N GLU A 38 10.86 3.96 -11.89
CA GLU A 38 9.54 4.49 -11.53
C GLU A 38 9.16 3.96 -10.13
N THR A 39 8.46 4.78 -9.36
CA THR A 39 8.04 4.42 -8.00
C THR A 39 6.55 4.66 -7.83
N ALA A 40 5.79 3.59 -7.69
CA ALA A 40 4.36 3.61 -7.45
C ALA A 40 4.06 3.78 -5.95
N LEU A 41 3.31 4.81 -5.60
CA LEU A 41 2.76 5.01 -4.26
C LEU A 41 1.37 4.37 -4.19
N LYS A 42 1.30 3.14 -3.67
CA LYS A 42 0.03 2.41 -3.58
C LYS A 42 -0.74 2.83 -2.34
N VAL A 43 -1.66 3.76 -2.54
CA VAL A 43 -2.58 4.20 -1.48
C VAL A 43 -3.69 3.17 -1.21
N ASN A 44 -4.26 3.25 -0.03
CA ASN A 44 -5.46 2.53 0.37
C ASN A 44 -6.65 3.50 0.42
N ILE A 45 -7.70 3.22 -0.37
CA ILE A 45 -8.98 3.92 -0.30
C ILE A 45 -10.04 2.88 0.02
N SER A 46 -10.33 2.69 1.31
CA SER A 46 -11.37 1.77 1.76
C SER A 46 -12.74 2.40 1.81
N TRP A 47 -12.79 3.72 1.99
CA TRP A 47 -14.00 4.53 1.93
C TRP A 47 -13.76 5.81 1.14
N HIS A 48 -14.81 6.29 0.45
CA HIS A 48 -14.72 7.55 -0.28
C HIS A 48 -15.02 8.80 0.57
N TYR A 49 -15.31 8.65 1.84
CA TYR A 49 -15.37 9.76 2.81
C TYR A 49 -14.05 9.88 3.56
N PHE A 50 -13.73 11.09 4.01
CA PHE A 50 -12.55 11.31 4.84
C PHE A 50 -12.69 10.60 6.19
N TYR A 51 -11.91 9.56 6.36
CA TYR A 51 -11.92 8.76 7.58
C TYR A 51 -10.53 8.15 7.80
N PRO A 52 -9.65 8.80 8.57
CA PRO A 52 -8.25 8.40 8.71
C PRO A 52 -8.03 6.96 9.17
N ALA A 53 -8.91 6.42 10.04
CA ALA A 53 -8.86 5.03 10.47
C ALA A 53 -9.17 4.00 9.37
N CYS A 54 -9.62 4.44 8.18
CA CYS A 54 -10.02 3.56 7.09
C CYS A 54 -9.10 3.59 5.87
N SER A 55 -8.57 4.76 5.54
CA SER A 55 -7.82 5.00 4.30
C SER A 55 -6.46 5.59 4.60
N THR A 56 -5.54 5.53 3.63
CA THR A 56 -4.27 6.26 3.67
C THR A 56 -4.53 7.71 4.08
N THR A 57 -3.79 8.20 5.04
CA THR A 57 -3.93 9.57 5.50
C THR A 57 -3.18 10.54 4.58
N PRO A 58 -3.64 11.79 4.42
CA PRO A 58 -2.93 12.76 3.60
C PRO A 58 -1.52 13.06 4.11
N TRP A 59 -1.32 13.10 5.44
CA TRP A 59 0.01 13.30 6.02
C TRP A 59 0.96 12.11 5.80
N GLN A 60 0.45 10.87 5.74
CA GLN A 60 1.24 9.69 5.35
C GLN A 60 1.73 9.84 3.91
N LEU A 61 0.82 10.12 2.98
CA LEU A 61 1.13 10.31 1.57
C LEU A 61 2.11 11.48 1.39
N GLU A 62 1.86 12.61 2.04
CA GLU A 62 2.70 13.80 1.96
C GLU A 62 4.09 13.56 2.55
N GLY A 63 4.19 12.95 3.73
CA GLY A 63 5.46 12.66 4.38
C GLY A 63 6.34 11.74 3.53
N VAL A 64 5.76 10.73 2.89
CA VAL A 64 6.49 9.83 1.97
C VAL A 64 6.94 10.57 0.71
N ILE A 65 6.07 11.35 0.07
CA ILE A 65 6.42 12.15 -1.12
C ILE A 65 7.55 13.13 -0.79
N LYS A 66 7.41 13.90 0.29
CA LYS A 66 8.42 14.86 0.76
C LYS A 66 9.78 14.18 0.96
N THR A 67 9.79 13.03 1.63
CA THR A 67 11.01 12.26 1.87
C THR A 67 11.68 11.85 0.56
N LEU A 68 10.95 11.27 -0.38
CA LEU A 68 11.48 10.84 -1.66
C LEU A 68 12.12 12.00 -2.44
N LEU A 69 11.41 13.14 -2.51
CA LEU A 69 11.88 14.32 -3.25
C LEU A 69 13.12 14.93 -2.60
N GLU A 70 13.14 15.08 -1.27
CA GLU A 70 14.30 15.62 -0.53
C GLU A 70 15.53 14.71 -0.65
N ASP A 71 15.34 13.41 -0.82
CA ASP A 71 16.40 12.42 -0.99
C ASP A 71 16.79 12.21 -2.48
N GLY A 72 16.28 13.05 -3.38
CA GLY A 72 16.69 13.12 -4.78
C GLY A 72 16.01 12.12 -5.73
N TYR A 73 14.89 11.54 -5.34
CA TYR A 73 14.04 10.83 -6.31
C TYR A 73 13.37 11.87 -7.23
N LYS A 74 13.37 11.61 -8.52
CA LYS A 74 12.80 12.54 -9.51
C LYS A 74 11.28 12.48 -9.49
N LYS A 75 10.62 13.64 -9.37
CA LYS A 75 9.14 13.72 -9.32
C LYS A 75 8.46 13.09 -10.54
N GLU A 76 9.10 13.16 -11.71
CA GLU A 76 8.62 12.57 -12.96
C GLU A 76 8.53 11.04 -12.91
N ARG A 77 9.27 10.42 -11.99
CA ARG A 77 9.31 8.97 -11.75
C ARG A 77 8.47 8.53 -10.55
N ILE A 78 7.80 9.44 -9.88
CA ILE A 78 6.92 9.13 -8.74
C ILE A 78 5.48 9.32 -9.19
N HIS A 79 4.61 8.39 -8.84
CA HIS A 79 3.19 8.53 -9.08
C HIS A 79 2.34 7.88 -7.99
N ALA A 80 1.20 8.50 -7.66
CA ALA A 80 0.17 7.82 -6.90
C ALA A 80 -0.57 6.84 -7.79
N CYS A 81 -0.97 5.69 -7.27
CA CYS A 81 -1.74 4.73 -8.05
C CYS A 81 -2.97 4.21 -7.33
N HIS A 82 -4.05 4.14 -8.09
CA HIS A 82 -5.38 3.71 -7.65
C HIS A 82 -5.92 2.62 -8.56
N ASN A 83 -6.72 1.73 -7.98
CA ASN A 83 -7.44 0.72 -8.76
C ASN A 83 -8.94 0.81 -8.49
N ARG A 84 -9.72 0.29 -9.41
CA ARG A 84 -11.17 0.22 -9.31
C ARG A 84 -11.57 -0.75 -8.19
N THR A 85 -12.63 -0.41 -7.48
CA THR A 85 -13.33 -1.31 -6.55
C THR A 85 -14.81 -1.36 -6.90
N VAL A 86 -15.51 -2.41 -6.47
CA VAL A 86 -16.95 -2.58 -6.73
C VAL A 86 -17.82 -1.58 -5.97
N VAL A 87 -17.32 -1.03 -4.86
CA VAL A 87 -18.16 -0.26 -3.90
C VAL A 87 -17.64 1.13 -3.57
N VAL A 88 -16.42 1.45 -4.01
CA VAL A 88 -15.79 2.75 -3.72
C VAL A 88 -15.29 3.37 -5.02
N SER A 89 -15.75 4.59 -5.31
CA SER A 89 -15.18 5.39 -6.38
C SER A 89 -13.80 5.88 -5.98
N ALA A 90 -12.77 5.45 -6.71
CA ALA A 90 -11.40 5.90 -6.47
C ALA A 90 -11.27 7.42 -6.62
N LYS A 91 -11.84 8.00 -7.69
CA LYS A 91 -11.81 9.45 -7.96
C LYS A 91 -12.52 10.29 -6.88
N LYS A 92 -13.65 9.80 -6.35
CA LYS A 92 -14.29 10.46 -5.20
C LYS A 92 -13.43 10.29 -3.96
N GLY A 93 -12.93 9.07 -3.71
CA GLY A 93 -12.13 8.75 -2.54
C GLY A 93 -10.82 9.53 -2.45
N GLU A 94 -10.10 9.72 -3.56
CA GLU A 94 -8.85 10.49 -3.57
C GLU A 94 -9.07 11.99 -3.28
N ARG A 95 -10.21 12.56 -3.72
CA ARG A 95 -10.58 13.94 -3.38
C ARG A 95 -10.98 14.08 -1.92
N GLU A 96 -11.92 13.24 -1.48
CA GLU A 96 -12.46 13.31 -0.12
C GLU A 96 -11.42 12.97 0.95
N ASN A 97 -10.56 11.96 0.72
CA ASN A 97 -9.44 11.63 1.61
C ASN A 97 -8.22 12.57 1.45
N LYS A 98 -8.35 13.62 0.64
CA LYS A 98 -7.32 14.66 0.44
C LYS A 98 -6.03 14.15 -0.20
N HIS A 99 -6.06 13.00 -0.88
CA HIS A 99 -4.91 12.50 -1.63
C HIS A 99 -4.62 13.35 -2.86
N LEU A 100 -5.67 13.69 -3.63
CA LEU A 100 -5.53 14.47 -4.86
C LEU A 100 -4.88 15.84 -4.62
N PRO A 101 -5.29 16.66 -3.63
CA PRO A 101 -4.60 17.91 -3.30
C PRO A 101 -3.11 17.72 -2.96
N VAL A 102 -2.75 16.64 -2.26
CA VAL A 102 -1.34 16.34 -1.95
C VAL A 102 -0.57 16.01 -3.24
N VAL A 103 -1.09 15.13 -4.08
CA VAL A 103 -0.46 14.75 -5.36
C VAL A 103 -0.27 15.98 -6.25
N GLN A 104 -1.28 16.86 -6.34
CA GLN A 104 -1.23 18.10 -7.11
C GLN A 104 -0.21 19.11 -6.55
N LYS A 105 -0.13 19.26 -5.22
CA LYS A 105 0.84 20.13 -4.54
C LYS A 105 2.28 19.85 -4.99
N TYR A 106 2.62 18.58 -5.17
CA TYR A 106 3.96 18.17 -5.58
C TYR A 106 4.11 17.95 -7.10
N GLY A 107 3.04 18.16 -7.87
CA GLY A 107 3.05 18.00 -9.32
C GLY A 107 3.31 16.56 -9.77
N LEU A 108 2.86 15.58 -9.02
CA LEU A 108 3.02 14.16 -9.33
C LEU A 108 1.92 13.66 -10.27
N ARG A 109 2.21 12.60 -11.00
CA ARG A 109 1.20 11.87 -11.77
C ARG A 109 0.26 11.11 -10.83
N ASN A 110 -1.02 11.08 -11.19
CA ASN A 110 -2.05 10.31 -10.50
C ASN A 110 -2.61 9.26 -11.45
N ILE A 111 -2.28 8.00 -11.24
CA ILE A 111 -2.56 6.91 -12.16
C ILE A 111 -3.77 6.10 -11.68
N HIS A 112 -4.77 5.97 -12.55
CA HIS A 112 -5.90 5.08 -12.35
C HIS A 112 -5.70 3.82 -13.18
N LEU A 113 -5.33 2.71 -12.54
CA LEU A 113 -4.98 1.45 -13.18
C LEU A 113 -6.11 0.83 -14.02
N TYR A 114 -7.32 1.33 -13.90
CA TYR A 114 -8.50 0.91 -14.67
C TYR A 114 -8.84 1.86 -15.84
N GLU A 115 -8.04 2.90 -16.05
CA GLU A 115 -8.22 3.88 -17.11
C GLU A 115 -6.97 3.94 -17.98
N ASN A 116 -7.10 3.55 -19.24
CA ASN A 116 -6.03 3.67 -20.24
C ASN A 116 -4.69 2.98 -19.88
N GLU A 117 -4.64 2.19 -18.80
CA GLU A 117 -3.47 1.39 -18.45
C GLU A 117 -3.70 -0.05 -18.92
N PRO A 118 -2.78 -0.62 -19.70
CA PRO A 118 -2.93 -1.98 -20.18
C PRO A 118 -2.78 -2.99 -19.06
N TRP A 119 -3.67 -3.99 -19.05
CA TRP A 119 -3.54 -5.20 -18.25
C TRP A 119 -2.98 -6.31 -19.11
N VAL A 120 -2.08 -7.11 -18.55
CA VAL A 120 -1.42 -8.19 -19.27
C VAL A 120 -1.57 -9.49 -18.48
N ARG A 121 -1.70 -10.58 -19.22
CA ARG A 121 -1.62 -11.91 -18.63
C ARG A 121 -0.21 -12.12 -18.08
N TYR A 122 -0.14 -12.56 -16.84
CA TYR A 122 1.11 -12.84 -16.15
C TYR A 122 1.15 -14.29 -15.70
N GLU A 123 2.24 -14.94 -15.97
CA GLU A 123 2.50 -16.33 -15.55
C GLU A 123 3.57 -16.30 -14.46
N PRO A 124 3.18 -16.45 -13.18
CA PRO A 124 4.12 -16.44 -12.08
C PRO A 124 5.12 -17.59 -12.19
N LYS A 125 6.38 -17.32 -11.89
CA LYS A 125 7.46 -18.32 -11.86
C LYS A 125 7.43 -19.13 -10.55
N GLY A 126 7.05 -18.47 -9.46
CA GLY A 126 6.90 -19.09 -8.15
C GLY A 126 5.62 -19.90 -8.05
N LYS A 127 5.58 -20.81 -7.07
CA LYS A 127 4.41 -21.66 -6.83
C LYS A 127 3.20 -20.82 -6.39
N ILE A 128 2.12 -20.92 -7.15
CA ILE A 128 0.81 -20.33 -6.85
C ILE A 128 -0.03 -21.35 -6.06
N ARG A 129 -0.82 -20.86 -5.10
CA ARG A 129 -1.65 -21.66 -4.19
C ARG A 129 -3.10 -21.74 -4.65
N VAL A 130 -3.66 -20.60 -5.09
CA VAL A 130 -5.10 -20.50 -5.36
C VAL A 130 -5.46 -19.62 -6.56
N LEU A 131 -4.64 -18.66 -6.97
CA LEU A 131 -5.02 -17.70 -8.01
C LEU A 131 -5.22 -18.35 -9.38
N ASP A 132 -4.51 -19.40 -9.71
CA ASP A 132 -4.68 -20.20 -10.94
C ASP A 132 -6.05 -20.88 -10.99
N ARG A 133 -6.52 -21.37 -9.85
CA ARG A 133 -7.84 -21.98 -9.71
C ARG A 133 -8.98 -20.97 -9.77
N ILE A 134 -8.79 -19.79 -9.15
CA ILE A 134 -9.81 -18.73 -9.14
C ILE A 134 -9.88 -18.01 -10.50
N PHE A 135 -8.75 -17.89 -11.17
CA PHE A 135 -8.65 -17.26 -12.50
C PHE A 135 -8.13 -18.26 -13.56
N PRO A 136 -8.94 -19.26 -13.94
CA PRO A 136 -8.50 -20.34 -14.85
C PRO A 136 -8.16 -19.84 -16.27
N LYS A 137 -8.60 -18.63 -16.63
CA LYS A 137 -8.24 -17.96 -17.88
C LYS A 137 -6.91 -17.21 -17.81
N GLY A 138 -6.23 -17.24 -16.65
CA GLY A 138 -4.97 -16.60 -16.38
C GLY A 138 -5.11 -15.43 -15.41
N ILE A 139 -3.99 -15.10 -14.76
CA ILE A 139 -3.87 -13.97 -13.86
C ILE A 139 -3.52 -12.73 -14.69
N GLU A 140 -4.31 -11.68 -14.55
CA GLU A 140 -4.05 -10.39 -15.21
C GLU A 140 -3.56 -9.37 -14.19
N ILE A 141 -2.47 -8.68 -14.52
CA ILE A 141 -1.88 -7.60 -13.71
C ILE A 141 -1.69 -6.33 -14.55
N PRO A 142 -1.64 -5.14 -13.94
CA PRO A 142 -1.33 -3.92 -14.68
C PRO A 142 0.10 -4.01 -15.25
N LYS A 143 0.25 -3.84 -16.57
CA LYS A 143 1.56 -3.89 -17.24
C LYS A 143 2.57 -2.91 -16.63
N ARG A 144 2.10 -1.74 -16.23
CA ARG A 144 2.90 -0.68 -15.59
C ARG A 144 3.65 -1.18 -14.36
N MET A 145 3.03 -2.02 -13.53
CA MET A 145 3.64 -2.49 -12.27
C MET A 145 4.91 -3.33 -12.48
N ILE A 146 5.14 -3.85 -13.69
CA ILE A 146 6.32 -4.67 -14.01
C ILE A 146 7.54 -3.77 -14.16
N GLY A 147 8.52 -3.91 -13.27
CA GLY A 147 9.78 -3.17 -13.29
C GLY A 147 9.76 -1.84 -12.52
N GLU A 148 8.63 -1.45 -11.90
CA GLU A 148 8.56 -0.30 -11.01
C GLU A 148 8.83 -0.70 -9.55
N ASN A 149 9.43 0.21 -8.78
CA ASN A 149 9.38 0.10 -7.31
C ASN A 149 7.94 0.31 -6.83
N ILE A 150 7.61 -0.29 -5.70
CA ILE A 150 6.32 -0.05 -5.05
C ILE A 150 6.48 0.32 -3.57
N ILE A 151 5.79 1.38 -3.16
CA ILE A 151 5.62 1.74 -1.75
C ILE A 151 4.17 1.56 -1.37
N HIS A 152 3.90 0.62 -0.50
CA HIS A 152 2.58 0.41 0.08
C HIS A 152 2.33 1.40 1.22
N LEU A 153 1.16 2.05 1.20
CA LEU A 153 0.72 3.02 2.20
C LEU A 153 -0.54 2.51 2.94
N PRO A 154 -0.43 1.41 3.69
CA PRO A 154 -1.57 0.88 4.44
C PRO A 154 -1.88 1.69 5.69
N THR A 155 -3.12 1.56 6.16
CA THR A 155 -3.57 2.02 7.48
C THR A 155 -3.57 0.83 8.44
N MET A 156 -3.10 1.02 9.67
CA MET A 156 -3.18 0.01 10.71
C MET A 156 -4.64 -0.12 11.19
N LYS A 157 -5.30 -1.23 10.84
CA LYS A 157 -6.70 -1.46 11.15
C LYS A 157 -7.09 -2.93 11.05
N THR A 158 -8.17 -3.31 11.71
CA THR A 158 -8.81 -4.62 11.59
C THR A 158 -9.50 -4.80 10.23
N HIS A 159 -9.83 -6.04 9.89
CA HIS A 159 -10.52 -6.39 8.66
C HIS A 159 -11.30 -7.70 8.82
N VAL A 160 -12.56 -7.70 8.40
CA VAL A 160 -13.48 -8.85 8.57
C VAL A 160 -13.00 -10.15 7.94
N PHE A 161 -12.27 -10.10 6.81
CA PHE A 161 -11.79 -11.32 6.11
C PHE A 161 -10.35 -11.70 6.43
N THR A 162 -9.51 -10.75 6.82
CA THR A 162 -8.06 -10.97 6.98
C THR A 162 -7.56 -10.65 8.39
N THR A 163 -8.47 -10.52 9.35
CA THR A 163 -8.22 -10.09 10.73
C THR A 163 -7.67 -8.66 10.78
N MET A 164 -6.64 -8.35 10.03
CA MET A 164 -6.11 -7.00 9.87
C MET A 164 -5.92 -6.63 8.39
N THR A 165 -5.92 -5.34 8.13
CA THR A 165 -5.40 -4.77 6.88
C THR A 165 -3.93 -4.45 7.10
N GLY A 166 -3.08 -4.70 6.17
CA GLY A 166 -1.65 -4.43 6.26
C GLY A 166 -1.04 -4.17 4.90
N ALA A 167 0.27 -4.25 4.83
CA ALA A 167 1.01 -4.09 3.59
C ALA A 167 0.68 -5.20 2.58
N MET A 168 0.54 -6.44 3.04
CA MET A 168 0.14 -7.56 2.17
C MET A 168 -1.25 -7.34 1.57
N LYS A 169 -2.23 -6.91 2.39
CA LYS A 169 -3.59 -6.63 1.91
C LYS A 169 -3.65 -5.41 0.98
N ASN A 170 -2.75 -4.45 1.14
CA ASN A 170 -2.69 -3.26 0.28
C ASN A 170 -2.34 -3.60 -1.18
N ALA A 171 -1.51 -4.61 -1.40
CA ALA A 171 -1.19 -5.13 -2.73
C ALA A 171 -2.42 -5.68 -3.47
N PHE A 172 -3.33 -6.31 -2.75
CA PHE A 172 -4.59 -6.85 -3.29
C PHE A 172 -5.38 -5.81 -4.09
N GLY A 173 -5.43 -4.58 -3.61
CA GLY A 173 -6.10 -3.47 -4.30
C GLY A 173 -5.36 -2.92 -5.53
N GLY A 174 -4.08 -3.28 -5.74
CA GLY A 174 -3.26 -2.80 -6.84
C GLY A 174 -3.07 -3.80 -7.97
N LEU A 175 -2.79 -5.05 -7.61
CA LEU A 175 -2.34 -6.06 -8.56
C LEU A 175 -3.46 -6.84 -9.25
N LEU A 176 -4.59 -7.05 -8.60
CA LEU A 176 -5.68 -7.83 -9.19
C LEU A 176 -6.77 -6.93 -9.75
N HIS A 177 -7.34 -7.39 -10.86
CA HIS A 177 -8.53 -6.82 -11.50
C HIS A 177 -9.70 -6.65 -10.51
N GLU A 178 -10.75 -5.95 -10.89
CA GLU A 178 -11.95 -5.72 -10.05
C GLU A 178 -12.59 -7.03 -9.54
N ARG A 179 -12.46 -8.14 -10.29
CA ARG A 179 -12.95 -9.47 -9.89
C ARG A 179 -12.19 -10.11 -8.73
N ARG A 180 -11.18 -9.46 -8.17
CA ARG A 180 -10.41 -9.95 -7.01
C ARG A 180 -11.27 -10.31 -5.81
N HIS A 181 -12.47 -9.75 -5.69
CA HIS A 181 -13.40 -10.09 -4.62
C HIS A 181 -13.81 -11.58 -4.62
N TRP A 182 -13.66 -12.30 -5.74
CA TRP A 182 -13.88 -13.73 -5.81
C TRP A 182 -12.91 -14.53 -4.93
N THR A 183 -11.78 -13.96 -4.59
CA THR A 183 -10.76 -14.63 -3.76
C THR A 183 -10.99 -14.47 -2.26
N HIS A 184 -12.05 -13.79 -1.81
CA HIS A 184 -12.24 -13.51 -0.37
C HIS A 184 -12.39 -14.79 0.48
N SER A 185 -12.94 -15.87 -0.06
CA SER A 185 -13.04 -17.16 0.64
C SER A 185 -11.69 -17.87 0.84
N VAL A 186 -10.67 -17.48 0.09
CA VAL A 186 -9.29 -18.00 0.13
C VAL A 186 -8.28 -16.85 0.20
N ILE A 187 -8.64 -15.80 0.95
CA ILE A 187 -7.89 -14.54 0.93
C ILE A 187 -6.47 -14.68 1.48
N HIS A 188 -6.25 -15.54 2.47
CA HIS A 188 -4.93 -15.71 3.07
C HIS A 188 -3.93 -16.30 2.07
N GLU A 189 -4.32 -17.35 1.35
CA GLU A 189 -3.52 -17.94 0.27
C GLU A 189 -3.35 -16.95 -0.89
N THR A 190 -4.40 -16.19 -1.21
CA THR A 190 -4.35 -15.12 -2.22
C THR A 190 -3.27 -14.07 -1.89
N LEU A 191 -3.14 -13.66 -0.63
CA LEU A 191 -2.12 -12.69 -0.23
C LEU A 191 -0.71 -13.25 -0.38
N VAL A 192 -0.52 -14.55 -0.13
CA VAL A 192 0.76 -15.23 -0.37
C VAL A 192 1.10 -15.25 -1.86
N ASP A 193 0.14 -15.57 -2.71
CA ASP A 193 0.31 -15.56 -4.16
C ASP A 193 0.66 -14.17 -4.67
N LEU A 194 -0.03 -13.15 -4.17
CA LEU A 194 0.28 -11.75 -4.53
C LEU A 194 1.67 -11.33 -4.08
N LEU A 195 2.13 -11.77 -2.91
CA LEU A 195 3.50 -11.50 -2.47
C LEU A 195 4.52 -12.19 -3.39
N THR A 196 4.23 -13.41 -3.85
CA THR A 196 5.05 -14.12 -4.83
C THR A 196 5.16 -13.31 -6.13
N ILE A 197 4.04 -12.87 -6.69
CA ILE A 197 4.01 -12.05 -7.90
C ILE A 197 4.76 -10.72 -7.69
N GLN A 198 4.53 -10.03 -6.56
CA GLN A 198 5.21 -8.77 -6.26
C GLN A 198 6.73 -8.91 -6.26
N LYS A 199 7.26 -9.97 -5.64
CA LYS A 199 8.69 -10.24 -5.60
C LYS A 199 9.31 -10.53 -6.97
N GLU A 200 8.50 -10.93 -7.94
CA GLU A 200 8.94 -11.18 -9.30
C GLU A 200 8.92 -9.92 -10.17
N ILE A 201 7.95 -9.02 -9.96
CA ILE A 201 7.73 -7.87 -10.84
C ILE A 201 8.33 -6.57 -10.35
N HIS A 202 8.48 -6.39 -9.03
CA HIS A 202 9.01 -5.16 -8.46
C HIS A 202 10.49 -5.31 -8.09
N PRO A 203 11.38 -4.44 -8.61
CA PRO A 203 12.77 -4.41 -8.19
C PRO A 203 12.94 -3.98 -6.72
N GLY A 204 12.03 -3.15 -6.21
CA GLY A 204 11.98 -2.72 -4.82
C GLY A 204 10.56 -2.71 -4.28
N ILE A 205 10.38 -3.33 -3.10
CA ILE A 205 9.11 -3.35 -2.36
C ILE A 205 9.35 -2.73 -1.01
N PHE A 206 8.56 -1.73 -0.66
CA PHE A 206 8.62 -1.07 0.64
C PHE A 206 7.22 -0.80 1.16
N ALA A 207 7.07 -0.71 2.47
CA ALA A 207 5.80 -0.36 3.10
C ALA A 207 6.03 0.71 4.17
N VAL A 208 5.14 1.70 4.20
CA VAL A 208 5.06 2.72 5.23
C VAL A 208 3.64 2.71 5.76
N MET A 209 3.44 2.19 6.95
CA MET A 209 2.13 1.99 7.57
C MET A 209 1.81 3.13 8.52
N ASP A 210 0.61 3.68 8.39
CA ASP A 210 0.08 4.69 9.32
C ASP A 210 -0.70 4.03 10.46
N GLY A 211 -0.27 4.28 11.67
CA GLY A 211 -0.94 3.97 12.92
C GLY A 211 -1.12 5.22 13.79
N THR A 212 -1.15 6.41 13.20
CA THR A 212 -1.47 7.65 13.93
C THR A 212 -2.88 7.60 14.46
N ILE A 213 -3.83 7.20 13.61
CA ILE A 213 -5.22 6.90 13.95
C ILE A 213 -5.50 5.48 13.45
N VAL A 214 -5.55 4.54 14.38
CA VAL A 214 -5.81 3.12 14.06
C VAL A 214 -7.30 2.85 14.05
N GLY A 215 -7.71 1.83 13.29
CA GLY A 215 -9.09 1.43 13.18
C GLY A 215 -9.37 0.06 13.82
N ASP A 216 -10.36 0.00 14.72
CA ASP A 216 -10.88 -1.23 15.27
C ASP A 216 -12.30 -1.51 14.75
N GLY A 217 -12.83 -2.71 14.98
CA GLY A 217 -14.17 -3.13 14.58
C GLY A 217 -14.19 -4.04 13.36
N PRO A 218 -15.35 -4.24 12.71
CA PRO A 218 -15.50 -5.25 11.66
C PRO A 218 -14.75 -4.92 10.36
N GLY A 219 -14.31 -3.66 10.16
CA GLY A 219 -13.56 -3.26 8.96
C GLY A 219 -14.09 -3.79 7.62
N PRO A 220 -13.60 -3.28 6.51
CA PRO A 220 -12.56 -2.25 6.40
C PRO A 220 -13.07 -0.80 6.49
N ARG A 221 -14.38 -0.56 6.69
CA ARG A 221 -14.99 0.78 6.63
C ARG A 221 -15.61 1.22 7.95
N CYS A 222 -16.36 0.34 8.61
CA CYS A 222 -17.04 0.62 9.87
C CYS A 222 -16.05 0.52 11.04
N MET A 223 -15.11 1.46 11.09
CA MET A 223 -14.02 1.46 12.06
C MET A 223 -14.38 2.31 13.28
N VAL A 224 -13.92 1.86 14.45
CA VAL A 224 -13.83 2.68 15.67
C VAL A 224 -12.42 3.28 15.70
N PRO A 225 -12.25 4.60 15.57
CA PRO A 225 -10.93 5.21 15.52
C PRO A 225 -10.31 5.31 16.91
N SER A 226 -9.01 5.05 17.01
CA SER A 226 -8.20 5.26 18.20
C SER A 226 -6.91 5.99 17.86
N ILE A 227 -6.59 7.06 18.58
CA ILE A 227 -5.33 7.79 18.41
C ILE A 227 -4.21 7.02 19.10
N LYS A 228 -3.21 6.56 18.33
CA LYS A 228 -2.05 5.82 18.86
C LYS A 228 -0.73 6.54 18.58
N ASN A 229 -0.66 7.33 17.51
CA ASN A 229 0.53 8.10 17.12
C ASN A 229 1.77 7.23 16.90
N TYR A 230 1.62 6.09 16.25
CA TYR A 230 2.72 5.26 15.77
C TYR A 230 2.74 5.19 14.25
N ILE A 231 3.93 5.09 13.69
CA ILE A 231 4.17 4.85 12.27
C ILE A 231 5.21 3.74 12.11
N LEU A 232 5.05 2.90 11.10
CA LEU A 232 5.91 1.75 10.87
C LEU A 232 6.43 1.75 9.43
N ALA A 233 7.66 1.26 9.22
CA ALA A 233 8.19 1.05 7.87
C ALA A 233 9.09 -0.18 7.78
N GLY A 234 9.14 -0.79 6.60
CA GLY A 234 10.00 -1.91 6.31
C GLY A 234 9.86 -2.42 4.88
N ALA A 235 10.86 -3.17 4.43
CA ALA A 235 10.89 -3.80 3.11
C ALA A 235 10.17 -5.16 3.08
N ASP A 236 9.94 -5.77 4.22
CA ASP A 236 9.28 -7.07 4.36
C ASP A 236 7.82 -6.87 4.79
N GLN A 237 6.89 -7.10 3.86
CA GLN A 237 5.45 -6.94 4.09
C GLN A 237 4.92 -7.88 5.18
N VAL A 238 5.48 -9.09 5.29
CA VAL A 238 5.08 -10.06 6.34
C VAL A 238 5.55 -9.58 7.71
N ALA A 239 6.78 -9.11 7.80
CA ALA A 239 7.35 -8.64 9.06
C ALA A 239 6.64 -7.38 9.58
N ILE A 240 6.36 -6.39 8.71
CA ILE A 240 5.65 -5.16 9.13
C ILE A 240 4.22 -5.48 9.58
N ASP A 241 3.52 -6.38 8.87
CA ASP A 241 2.16 -6.79 9.24
C ASP A 241 2.16 -7.58 10.56
N ALA A 242 3.16 -8.46 10.79
CA ALA A 242 3.29 -9.19 12.05
C ALA A 242 3.56 -8.26 13.25
N VAL A 243 4.42 -7.23 13.08
CA VAL A 243 4.66 -6.21 14.11
C VAL A 243 3.39 -5.41 14.39
N ALA A 244 2.70 -4.97 13.33
CA ALA A 244 1.45 -4.23 13.46
C ALA A 244 0.36 -5.06 14.17
N ALA A 245 0.19 -6.33 13.79
CA ALA A 245 -0.76 -7.24 14.46
C ALA A 245 -0.46 -7.37 15.96
N LYS A 246 0.82 -7.53 16.33
CA LYS A 246 1.24 -7.60 17.74
C LYS A 246 0.98 -6.30 18.49
N MET A 247 1.07 -5.14 17.83
CA MET A 247 0.77 -3.83 18.44
C MET A 247 -0.75 -3.60 18.62
N MET A 248 -1.56 -4.32 17.86
CA MET A 248 -3.02 -4.25 17.93
C MET A 248 -3.61 -5.16 19.01
N GLY A 249 -2.87 -6.14 19.51
CA GLY A 249 -3.22 -7.09 20.59
C GLY A 249 -3.20 -8.52 20.13
#